data_97e11c9a856f53311c2f7f4f8e60ddfe
#
_entry.id   97e11c9a856f53311c2f7f4f8e60ddfe
#
_cell.length_a   1.000
_cell.length_b   1.000
_cell.length_c   1.000
_cell.angle_alpha   90.00
_cell.angle_beta   90.00
_cell.angle_gamma   90.00
#
_symmetry.space_group_name_H-M   'P 1'
#
loop_
_entity.id
_entity.type
_entity.pdbx_description
1 polymer ?
#
loop_
_entity_poly.entity_id
_entity_poly.type
_entity_poly.pdbx_seq_one_letter_code
_entity_poly.pdbx_strand_id
1 'polypeptide(L)'
;MEKSAALSLFAGWKGMPALYSGTDEKTLAEIREFGYTGVDLFVDDPFLPENRAALGKLRKHGLGIGAVMPALLAKQGLSLGDKDPEMRKYAVERIGDMIRFASEASGMVSLGLVRGRAGAGAGREEFFKRLAGSFEELLKISLPLEVPLILEPINRYESDHLNSSMEALDFIEKSGLPLYLMLDTFHMNIEDVDLAECFRRCAPYTKHIHFVDSNRLAPGMGHLNMAELYRTLEKLDYSGYLCLEALPLPSGSECARMGAKFFGSPESSSCKTNKLFVPYGSV
;
A
#
# COMPACT_ATOMS: atom_id res chain seq x y z
N MET A 1 -16.35 -4.80 1.44
CA MET A 1 -14.87 -4.70 1.46
C MET A 1 -14.27 -5.88 0.72
N GLU A 2 -13.51 -5.62 -0.33
CA GLU A 2 -12.72 -6.62 -1.04
C GLU A 2 -11.43 -6.93 -0.27
N LYS A 3 -10.78 -8.06 -0.54
CA LYS A 3 -9.53 -8.45 0.14
C LYS A 3 -8.45 -8.69 -0.89
N SER A 4 -7.29 -8.08 -0.69
CA SER A 4 -6.11 -8.31 -1.51
C SER A 4 -4.91 -8.79 -0.69
N ALA A 5 -3.96 -9.42 -1.36
CA ALA A 5 -2.71 -9.87 -0.79
C ALA A 5 -1.54 -9.20 -1.53
N ALA A 6 -0.53 -8.77 -0.81
CA ALA A 6 0.64 -8.18 -1.42
C ALA A 6 1.48 -9.24 -2.16
N LEU A 7 1.77 -8.97 -3.43
CA LEU A 7 2.49 -9.84 -4.34
C LEU A 7 3.58 -9.07 -5.09
N SER A 8 4.78 -9.61 -5.12
CA SER A 8 5.89 -9.05 -5.89
C SER A 8 6.03 -9.71 -7.26
N LEU A 9 6.19 -8.91 -8.31
CA LEU A 9 6.50 -9.40 -9.66
C LEU A 9 7.99 -9.67 -9.89
N PHE A 10 8.83 -9.33 -8.92
CA PHE A 10 10.28 -9.54 -8.94
C PHE A 10 10.76 -10.24 -7.67
N ALA A 11 12.01 -10.70 -7.67
CA ALA A 11 12.63 -11.25 -6.47
C ALA A 11 12.72 -10.16 -5.39
N GLY A 12 11.98 -10.35 -4.29
CA GLY A 12 11.90 -9.39 -3.21
C GLY A 12 13.24 -9.22 -2.47
N TRP A 13 13.34 -8.13 -1.70
CA TRP A 13 14.44 -7.93 -0.76
C TRP A 13 14.06 -8.43 0.65
N LYS A 14 15.07 -8.66 1.48
CA LYS A 14 14.87 -9.01 2.89
C LYS A 14 14.00 -7.95 3.60
N GLY A 15 12.94 -8.40 4.27
CA GLY A 15 12.00 -7.52 4.97
C GLY A 15 10.97 -6.83 4.08
N MET A 16 10.85 -7.21 2.81
CA MET A 16 9.77 -6.73 1.96
C MET A 16 8.42 -7.27 2.45
N PRO A 17 7.39 -6.42 2.62
CA PRO A 17 6.09 -6.84 3.12
C PRO A 17 5.20 -7.40 1.99
N ALA A 18 5.72 -8.35 1.23
CA ALA A 18 4.99 -9.08 0.20
C ALA A 18 4.86 -10.55 0.59
N LEU A 19 3.64 -11.06 0.60
CA LEU A 19 3.37 -12.44 0.98
C LEU A 19 3.84 -13.44 -0.08
N TYR A 20 3.78 -13.04 -1.33
CA TYR A 20 4.06 -13.88 -2.48
C TYR A 20 5.03 -13.20 -3.44
N SER A 21 5.73 -14.02 -4.22
CA SER A 21 6.59 -13.58 -5.31
C SER A 21 6.32 -14.40 -6.57
N GLY A 22 6.14 -13.71 -7.70
CA GLY A 22 5.78 -14.30 -8.98
C GLY A 22 4.30 -14.66 -9.13
N THR A 23 3.93 -15.02 -10.35
CA THR A 23 2.54 -15.31 -10.76
C THR A 23 2.43 -16.72 -11.37
N ASP A 24 3.02 -17.72 -10.69
CA ASP A 24 2.80 -19.12 -11.08
C ASP A 24 1.38 -19.58 -10.71
N GLU A 25 0.89 -20.62 -11.40
CA GLU A 25 -0.49 -21.11 -11.26
C GLU A 25 -0.82 -21.52 -9.81
N LYS A 26 0.15 -22.12 -9.09
CA LYS A 26 -0.06 -22.57 -7.72
C LYS A 26 -0.25 -21.38 -6.77
N THR A 27 0.59 -20.35 -6.88
CA THR A 27 0.49 -19.12 -6.09
C THR A 27 -0.86 -18.43 -6.31
N LEU A 28 -1.28 -18.25 -7.56
CA LEU A 28 -2.54 -17.57 -7.86
C LEU A 28 -3.77 -18.39 -7.43
N ALA A 29 -3.72 -19.71 -7.59
CA ALA A 29 -4.77 -20.60 -7.11
C ALA A 29 -4.90 -20.55 -5.58
N GLU A 30 -3.79 -20.56 -4.83
CA GLU A 30 -3.78 -20.48 -3.38
C GLU A 30 -4.36 -19.13 -2.88
N ILE A 31 -3.99 -18.01 -3.50
CA ILE A 31 -4.55 -16.70 -3.17
C ILE A 31 -6.08 -16.72 -3.31
N ARG A 32 -6.60 -17.32 -4.39
CA ARG A 32 -8.05 -17.48 -4.60
C ARG A 32 -8.69 -18.44 -3.60
N GLU A 33 -8.07 -19.55 -3.29
CA GLU A 33 -8.55 -20.56 -2.33
C GLU A 33 -8.73 -19.95 -0.94
N PHE A 34 -7.81 -19.05 -0.51
CA PHE A 34 -7.94 -18.30 0.73
C PHE A 34 -9.02 -17.20 0.70
N GLY A 35 -9.69 -16.98 -0.45
CA GLY A 35 -10.80 -16.02 -0.58
C GLY A 35 -10.38 -14.60 -0.87
N TYR A 36 -9.12 -14.36 -1.24
CA TYR A 36 -8.71 -13.06 -1.76
C TYR A 36 -9.27 -12.83 -3.17
N THR A 37 -9.69 -11.61 -3.43
CA THR A 37 -10.30 -11.19 -4.70
C THR A 37 -9.36 -10.31 -5.52
N GLY A 38 -8.22 -9.92 -4.97
CA GLY A 38 -7.23 -9.10 -5.63
C GLY A 38 -5.84 -9.24 -5.06
N VAL A 39 -4.92 -8.50 -5.65
CA VAL A 39 -3.53 -8.37 -5.22
C VAL A 39 -3.07 -6.92 -5.28
N ASP A 40 -2.13 -6.56 -4.41
CA ASP A 40 -1.34 -5.34 -4.55
C ASP A 40 0.01 -5.73 -5.12
N LEU A 41 0.39 -5.10 -6.24
CA LEU A 41 1.55 -5.50 -7.01
C LEU A 41 2.76 -4.60 -6.72
N PHE A 42 3.81 -5.19 -6.18
CA PHE A 42 5.13 -4.57 -6.25
C PHE A 42 5.72 -4.80 -7.64
N VAL A 43 5.94 -3.73 -8.39
CA VAL A 43 6.42 -3.76 -9.76
C VAL A 43 7.76 -3.06 -9.85
N ASP A 44 8.71 -3.68 -10.54
CA ASP A 44 10.02 -3.11 -10.85
C ASP A 44 10.03 -2.36 -12.19
N ASP A 45 9.70 -3.06 -13.27
CA ASP A 45 9.59 -2.49 -14.60
C ASP A 45 8.28 -2.95 -15.29
N PRO A 46 7.33 -2.02 -15.53
CA PRO A 46 6.05 -2.35 -16.16
C PRO A 46 6.18 -2.81 -17.62
N PHE A 47 7.34 -2.60 -18.26
CA PHE A 47 7.55 -2.99 -19.66
C PHE A 47 8.11 -4.40 -19.83
N LEU A 48 8.56 -5.05 -18.75
CA LEU A 48 9.01 -6.44 -18.84
C LEU A 48 7.88 -7.34 -19.34
N PRO A 49 8.14 -8.20 -20.34
CA PRO A 49 7.12 -9.09 -20.89
C PRO A 49 6.44 -9.97 -19.85
N GLU A 50 7.19 -10.45 -18.85
CA GLU A 50 6.68 -11.24 -17.73
C GLU A 50 5.72 -10.46 -16.83
N ASN A 51 6.00 -9.16 -16.56
CA ASN A 51 5.13 -8.32 -15.76
C ASN A 51 3.83 -8.01 -16.51
N ARG A 52 3.89 -7.75 -17.81
CA ARG A 52 2.70 -7.59 -18.64
C ARG A 52 1.89 -8.90 -18.74
N ALA A 53 2.56 -10.02 -18.88
CA ALA A 53 1.89 -11.35 -18.89
C ALA A 53 1.22 -11.64 -17.54
N ALA A 54 1.74 -11.11 -16.42
CA ALA A 54 1.15 -11.27 -15.10
C ALA A 54 -0.30 -10.73 -15.04
N LEU A 55 -0.60 -9.61 -15.69
CA LEU A 55 -1.96 -9.07 -15.76
C LEU A 55 -2.97 -10.04 -16.35
N GLY A 56 -2.57 -10.73 -17.42
CA GLY A 56 -3.40 -11.78 -18.06
C GLY A 56 -3.63 -12.99 -17.15
N LYS A 57 -2.59 -13.42 -16.42
CA LYS A 57 -2.69 -14.52 -15.45
C LYS A 57 -3.61 -14.16 -14.27
N LEU A 58 -3.46 -12.97 -13.69
CA LEU A 58 -4.32 -12.46 -12.62
C LEU A 58 -5.79 -12.45 -13.05
N ARG A 59 -6.07 -11.90 -14.24
CA ARG A 59 -7.43 -11.88 -14.80
C ARG A 59 -8.00 -13.28 -15.01
N LYS A 60 -7.20 -14.23 -15.53
CA LYS A 60 -7.60 -15.63 -15.69
C LYS A 60 -8.02 -16.26 -14.35
N HIS A 61 -7.36 -15.91 -13.27
CA HIS A 61 -7.68 -16.37 -11.90
C HIS A 61 -8.78 -15.54 -11.22
N GLY A 62 -9.37 -14.54 -11.89
CA GLY A 62 -10.38 -13.67 -11.30
C GLY A 62 -9.83 -12.79 -10.15
N LEU A 63 -8.54 -12.43 -10.22
CA LEU A 63 -7.89 -11.54 -9.28
C LEU A 63 -7.81 -10.13 -9.88
N GLY A 64 -8.39 -9.15 -9.17
CA GLY A 64 -8.23 -7.72 -9.47
C GLY A 64 -6.88 -7.19 -8.97
N ILE A 65 -6.58 -5.94 -9.33
CA ILE A 65 -5.43 -5.21 -8.79
C ILE A 65 -5.96 -4.10 -7.88
N GLY A 66 -5.59 -4.15 -6.60
CA GLY A 66 -5.88 -3.08 -5.65
C GLY A 66 -4.98 -1.87 -5.91
N ALA A 67 -3.68 -2.06 -5.79
CA ALA A 67 -2.70 -1.01 -6.03
C ALA A 67 -1.44 -1.55 -6.73
N VAL A 68 -0.78 -0.68 -7.51
CA VAL A 68 0.59 -0.85 -7.99
C VAL A 68 1.52 -0.07 -7.08
N MET A 69 2.52 -0.78 -6.53
CA MET A 69 3.44 -0.30 -5.51
C MET A 69 4.84 -0.06 -6.11
N PRO A 70 5.24 1.21 -6.39
CA PRO A 70 6.54 1.52 -6.99
C PRO A 70 7.67 1.61 -5.96
N ALA A 71 7.61 0.83 -4.87
CA ALA A 71 8.55 0.92 -3.76
C ALA A 71 10.02 0.64 -4.14
N LEU A 72 10.25 -0.21 -5.16
CA LEU A 72 11.60 -0.46 -5.66
C LEU A 72 12.23 0.79 -6.28
N LEU A 73 11.45 1.63 -6.98
CA LEU A 73 11.94 2.89 -7.55
C LEU A 73 12.48 3.81 -6.45
N ALA A 74 11.77 3.91 -5.31
CA ALA A 74 12.26 4.66 -4.15
C ALA A 74 13.57 4.08 -3.59
N LYS A 75 13.69 2.75 -3.51
CA LYS A 75 14.95 2.09 -3.10
C LYS A 75 16.11 2.36 -4.06
N GLN A 76 15.82 2.57 -5.33
CA GLN A 76 16.78 2.96 -6.36
C GLN A 76 17.15 4.46 -6.32
N GLY A 77 16.55 5.21 -5.39
CA GLY A 77 16.84 6.63 -5.17
C GLY A 77 15.94 7.59 -5.94
N LEU A 78 14.89 7.11 -6.62
CA LEU A 78 13.94 8.01 -7.28
C LEU A 78 13.11 8.78 -6.25
N SER A 79 12.95 10.08 -6.50
CA SER A 79 12.21 10.97 -5.62
C SER A 79 11.41 12.00 -6.42
N LEU A 80 10.11 12.03 -6.20
CA LEU A 80 9.20 13.03 -6.77
C LEU A 80 9.45 14.44 -6.20
N GLY A 81 10.07 14.55 -5.02
CA GLY A 81 10.44 15.82 -4.38
C GLY A 81 11.91 16.22 -4.60
N ASP A 82 12.68 15.51 -5.43
CA ASP A 82 14.11 15.77 -5.62
C ASP A 82 14.37 17.25 -5.96
N LYS A 83 15.52 17.77 -5.52
CA LYS A 83 15.95 19.14 -5.85
C LYS A 83 16.43 19.27 -7.29
N ASP A 84 16.98 18.20 -7.87
CA ASP A 84 17.39 18.14 -9.26
C ASP A 84 16.16 17.99 -10.17
N PRO A 85 15.90 18.94 -11.08
CA PRO A 85 14.75 18.89 -11.97
C PRO A 85 14.78 17.70 -12.94
N GLU A 86 15.96 17.26 -13.39
CA GLU A 86 16.08 16.11 -14.30
C GLU A 86 15.75 14.80 -13.57
N MET A 87 16.18 14.67 -12.30
CA MET A 87 15.82 13.51 -11.47
C MET A 87 14.32 13.48 -11.17
N ARG A 88 13.70 14.64 -10.89
CA ARG A 88 12.24 14.71 -10.74
C ARG A 88 11.50 14.33 -12.02
N LYS A 89 11.92 14.86 -13.15
CA LYS A 89 11.34 14.53 -14.46
C LYS A 89 11.41 13.01 -14.70
N TYR A 90 12.56 12.41 -14.48
CA TYR A 90 12.75 10.98 -14.61
C TYR A 90 11.83 10.19 -13.63
N ALA A 91 11.70 10.64 -12.38
CA ALA A 91 10.79 10.01 -11.42
C ALA A 91 9.32 10.10 -11.89
N VAL A 92 8.89 11.26 -12.39
CA VAL A 92 7.54 11.45 -12.97
C VAL A 92 7.32 10.52 -14.17
N GLU A 93 8.29 10.40 -15.08
CA GLU A 93 8.21 9.49 -16.24
C GLU A 93 8.03 8.03 -15.77
N ARG A 94 8.86 7.57 -14.81
CA ARG A 94 8.79 6.18 -14.31
C ARG A 94 7.49 5.87 -13.56
N ILE A 95 6.97 6.82 -12.76
CA ILE A 95 5.65 6.65 -12.13
C ILE A 95 4.53 6.75 -13.17
N GLY A 96 4.68 7.58 -14.20
CA GLY A 96 3.78 7.63 -15.34
C GLY A 96 3.65 6.27 -16.05
N ASP A 97 4.74 5.53 -16.15
CA ASP A 97 4.74 4.16 -16.70
C ASP A 97 3.96 3.18 -15.80
N MET A 98 4.10 3.32 -14.47
CA MET A 98 3.30 2.53 -13.51
C MET A 98 1.80 2.87 -13.61
N ILE A 99 1.45 4.14 -13.86
CA ILE A 99 0.06 4.56 -14.08
C ILE A 99 -0.51 3.90 -15.34
N ARG A 100 0.23 3.90 -16.46
CA ARG A 100 -0.19 3.22 -17.68
C ARG A 100 -0.35 1.71 -17.48
N PHE A 101 0.55 1.09 -16.74
CA PHE A 101 0.45 -0.33 -16.38
C PHE A 101 -0.80 -0.60 -15.51
N ALA A 102 -1.04 0.21 -14.49
CA ALA A 102 -2.20 0.07 -13.62
C ALA A 102 -3.52 0.24 -14.38
N SER A 103 -3.58 1.11 -15.39
CA SER A 103 -4.78 1.34 -16.20
C SER A 103 -5.25 0.10 -16.95
N GLU A 104 -4.35 -0.82 -17.31
CA GLU A 104 -4.68 -2.06 -18.02
C GLU A 104 -5.50 -3.05 -17.16
N ALA A 105 -5.58 -2.83 -15.86
CA ALA A 105 -6.29 -3.69 -14.91
C ALA A 105 -7.11 -2.92 -13.87
N SER A 106 -7.45 -1.66 -14.17
CA SER A 106 -8.25 -0.78 -13.29
C SER A 106 -7.68 -0.64 -11.87
N GLY A 107 -6.34 -0.72 -11.75
CA GLY A 107 -5.63 -0.56 -10.48
C GLY A 107 -5.41 0.90 -10.11
N MET A 108 -4.94 1.14 -8.88
CA MET A 108 -4.49 2.44 -8.39
C MET A 108 -2.95 2.47 -8.33
N VAL A 109 -2.34 3.65 -8.16
CA VAL A 109 -0.89 3.77 -7.98
C VAL A 109 -0.57 4.44 -6.66
N SER A 110 0.27 3.77 -5.84
CA SER A 110 0.71 4.30 -4.55
C SER A 110 1.79 5.37 -4.70
N LEU A 111 1.62 6.45 -3.93
CA LEU A 111 2.58 7.54 -3.76
C LEU A 111 3.14 7.52 -2.33
N GLY A 112 3.77 6.41 -1.97
CA GLY A 112 4.41 6.18 -0.70
C GLY A 112 5.87 6.69 -0.66
N LEU A 113 6.83 5.79 -0.48
CA LEU A 113 8.26 6.11 -0.35
C LEU A 113 8.85 6.88 -1.54
N VAL A 114 8.29 6.75 -2.74
CA VAL A 114 8.75 7.44 -3.96
C VAL A 114 8.63 8.97 -3.88
N ARG A 115 7.95 9.52 -2.87
CA ARG A 115 7.93 10.96 -2.59
C ARG A 115 9.32 11.51 -2.25
N GLY A 116 10.21 10.66 -1.72
CA GLY A 116 11.55 11.03 -1.28
C GLY A 116 11.58 11.56 0.15
N ARG A 117 12.58 12.39 0.47
CA ARG A 117 12.77 12.99 1.80
C ARG A 117 12.80 14.50 1.72
N ALA A 118 12.06 15.16 2.61
CA ALA A 118 11.97 16.62 2.69
C ALA A 118 13.24 17.26 3.30
N GLY A 119 13.89 16.54 4.21
CA GLY A 119 14.96 17.10 5.02
C GLY A 119 14.43 18.10 6.08
N ALA A 120 15.35 18.69 6.83
CA ALA A 120 15.04 19.67 7.87
C ALA A 120 15.28 21.11 7.38
N GLY A 121 14.65 22.08 8.07
CA GLY A 121 14.89 23.51 7.88
C GLY A 121 14.20 24.14 6.67
N ALA A 122 14.75 25.25 6.16
CA ALA A 122 14.12 26.09 5.15
C ALA A 122 13.86 25.40 3.80
N GLY A 123 14.53 24.29 3.52
CA GLY A 123 14.31 23.52 2.29
C GLY A 123 13.01 22.72 2.26
N ARG A 124 12.33 22.55 3.41
CA ARG A 124 11.11 21.74 3.53
C ARG A 124 9.93 22.31 2.74
N GLU A 125 9.72 23.61 2.77
CA GLU A 125 8.66 24.26 2.00
C GLU A 125 8.88 24.11 0.49
N GLU A 126 10.11 24.31 0.04
CA GLU A 126 10.48 24.11 -1.35
C GLU A 126 10.37 22.65 -1.81
N PHE A 127 10.62 21.69 -0.91
CA PHE A 127 10.37 20.28 -1.19
C PHE A 127 8.88 20.04 -1.46
N PHE A 128 7.97 20.56 -0.62
CA PHE A 128 6.53 20.37 -0.82
C PHE A 128 6.03 21.04 -2.10
N LYS A 129 6.57 22.20 -2.49
CA LYS A 129 6.26 22.85 -3.77
C LYS A 129 6.67 21.95 -4.96
N ARG A 130 7.88 21.38 -4.90
CA ARG A 130 8.34 20.45 -5.93
C ARG A 130 7.52 19.17 -5.98
N LEU A 131 7.19 18.62 -4.83
CA LEU A 131 6.38 17.41 -4.70
C LEU A 131 4.97 17.63 -5.28
N ALA A 132 4.31 18.74 -4.93
CA ALA A 132 3.01 19.11 -5.49
C ALA A 132 3.07 19.26 -7.02
N GLY A 133 4.08 19.95 -7.55
CA GLY A 133 4.29 20.06 -8.99
C GLY A 133 4.48 18.71 -9.69
N SER A 134 5.20 17.77 -9.06
CA SER A 134 5.33 16.40 -9.59
C SER A 134 3.98 15.66 -9.57
N PHE A 135 3.17 15.85 -8.54
CA PHE A 135 1.82 15.27 -8.49
C PHE A 135 0.91 15.85 -9.57
N GLU A 136 0.98 17.16 -9.84
CA GLU A 136 0.25 17.78 -10.95
C GLU A 136 0.61 17.16 -12.30
N GLU A 137 1.89 16.91 -12.57
CA GLU A 137 2.32 16.24 -13.79
C GLU A 137 1.80 14.79 -13.88
N LEU A 138 1.83 14.04 -12.77
CA LEU A 138 1.29 12.68 -12.72
C LEU A 138 -0.24 12.68 -12.91
N LEU A 139 -0.95 13.66 -12.38
CA LEU A 139 -2.40 13.80 -12.54
C LEU A 139 -2.80 14.06 -14.01
N LYS A 140 -1.97 14.74 -14.80
CA LYS A 140 -2.20 14.88 -16.26
C LYS A 140 -2.19 13.53 -16.97
N ILE A 141 -1.49 12.53 -16.43
CA ILE A 141 -1.43 11.17 -16.98
C ILE A 141 -2.56 10.31 -16.39
N SER A 142 -2.78 10.39 -15.08
CA SER A 142 -3.66 9.47 -14.37
C SER A 142 -5.14 9.76 -14.59
N LEU A 143 -5.55 11.05 -14.63
CA LEU A 143 -6.95 11.43 -14.80
C LEU A 143 -7.56 10.95 -16.12
N PRO A 144 -6.91 11.14 -17.30
CA PRO A 144 -7.44 10.61 -18.54
C PRO A 144 -7.52 9.08 -18.61
N LEU A 145 -6.70 8.40 -17.81
CA LEU A 145 -6.66 6.94 -17.72
C LEU A 145 -7.56 6.39 -16.57
N GLU A 146 -8.24 7.27 -15.85
CA GLU A 146 -9.08 6.94 -14.69
C GLU A 146 -8.34 6.13 -13.61
N VAL A 147 -7.02 6.34 -13.46
CA VAL A 147 -6.18 5.68 -12.46
C VAL A 147 -6.07 6.57 -11.22
N PRO A 148 -6.65 6.20 -10.07
CA PRO A 148 -6.50 6.96 -8.85
C PRO A 148 -5.04 6.94 -8.35
N LEU A 149 -4.53 8.11 -7.96
CA LEU A 149 -3.28 8.23 -7.23
C LEU A 149 -3.59 8.24 -5.74
N ILE A 150 -2.98 7.32 -5.00
CA ILE A 150 -3.22 7.13 -3.58
C ILE A 150 -1.97 7.49 -2.77
N LEU A 151 -2.09 8.52 -1.93
CA LEU A 151 -1.05 9.01 -1.05
C LEU A 151 -1.02 8.17 0.22
N GLU A 152 0.15 7.60 0.54
CA GLU A 152 0.36 6.79 1.72
C GLU A 152 1.12 7.57 2.79
N PRO A 153 0.52 7.88 3.96
CA PRO A 153 1.26 8.30 5.14
C PRO A 153 2.17 7.18 5.62
N ILE A 154 3.45 7.48 5.79
CA ILE A 154 4.47 6.48 6.16
C ILE A 154 5.15 6.92 7.45
N ASN A 155 5.33 6.00 8.39
CA ASN A 155 5.86 6.27 9.72
C ASN A 155 7.23 6.99 9.70
N ARG A 156 7.54 7.66 10.82
CA ARG A 156 8.74 8.50 11.02
C ARG A 156 10.07 7.79 10.88
N TYR A 157 10.11 6.47 10.95
CA TYR A 157 11.34 5.70 10.77
C TYR A 157 11.69 5.50 9.30
N GLU A 158 10.68 5.55 8.42
CA GLU A 158 10.82 5.31 6.98
C GLU A 158 10.72 6.61 6.16
N SER A 159 9.95 7.62 6.62
CA SER A 159 9.78 8.92 5.96
C SER A 159 9.95 10.05 6.97
N ASP A 160 10.28 11.26 6.51
CA ASP A 160 10.43 12.45 7.34
C ASP A 160 9.31 13.50 7.12
N HIS A 161 8.23 13.11 6.44
CA HIS A 161 7.09 13.98 6.13
C HIS A 161 5.84 13.17 5.76
N LEU A 162 4.68 13.79 5.97
CA LEU A 162 3.36 13.16 5.76
C LEU A 162 3.31 11.79 6.46
N ASN A 163 3.59 11.82 7.76
CA ASN A 163 3.74 10.61 8.54
C ASN A 163 2.39 10.11 9.08
N SER A 164 1.54 11.01 9.58
CA SER A 164 0.22 10.65 10.09
C SER A 164 -0.88 10.75 9.03
N SER A 165 -1.99 10.07 9.27
CA SER A 165 -3.19 10.15 8.44
C SER A 165 -3.69 11.59 8.30
N MET A 166 -3.62 12.37 9.40
CA MET A 166 -4.08 13.75 9.43
C MET A 166 -3.16 14.71 8.68
N GLU A 167 -1.83 14.50 8.72
CA GLU A 167 -0.90 15.30 7.90
C GLU A 167 -1.13 15.09 6.41
N ALA A 168 -1.38 13.86 5.99
CA ALA A 168 -1.66 13.55 4.59
C ALA A 168 -3.01 14.11 4.14
N LEU A 169 -4.05 14.02 4.99
CA LEU A 169 -5.35 14.63 4.71
C LEU A 169 -5.24 16.15 4.57
N ASP A 170 -4.56 16.81 5.50
CA ASP A 170 -4.33 18.26 5.48
C ASP A 170 -3.56 18.70 4.21
N PHE A 171 -2.59 17.89 3.78
CA PHE A 171 -1.87 18.14 2.54
C PHE A 171 -2.79 18.06 1.31
N ILE A 172 -3.65 17.05 1.22
CA ILE A 172 -4.62 16.90 0.11
C ILE A 172 -5.59 18.08 0.10
N GLU A 173 -6.17 18.43 1.24
CA GLU A 173 -7.13 19.53 1.35
C GLU A 173 -6.51 20.88 1.00
N LYS A 174 -5.30 21.17 1.48
CA LYS A 174 -4.59 22.43 1.21
C LYS A 174 -4.08 22.55 -0.21
N SER A 175 -3.62 21.44 -0.80
CA SER A 175 -3.15 21.46 -2.19
C SER A 175 -4.29 21.53 -3.20
N GLY A 176 -5.49 21.05 -2.84
CA GLY A 176 -6.63 20.92 -3.75
C GLY A 176 -6.42 19.89 -4.87
N LEU A 177 -5.36 19.09 -4.79
CA LEU A 177 -5.08 18.06 -5.78
C LEU A 177 -6.06 16.88 -5.63
N PRO A 178 -6.58 16.31 -6.72
CA PRO A 178 -7.51 15.17 -6.69
C PRO A 178 -6.76 13.86 -6.37
N LEU A 179 -6.12 13.82 -5.22
CA LEU A 179 -5.47 12.65 -4.65
C LEU A 179 -6.39 11.95 -3.66
N TYR A 180 -6.15 10.67 -3.46
CA TYR A 180 -6.82 9.88 -2.44
C TYR A 180 -5.82 9.39 -1.41
N LEU A 181 -6.31 8.79 -0.32
CA LEU A 181 -5.49 8.21 0.73
C LEU A 181 -5.42 6.68 0.59
N MET A 182 -4.25 6.16 0.88
CA MET A 182 -4.01 4.78 1.27
C MET A 182 -3.58 4.78 2.73
N LEU A 183 -4.38 4.17 3.61
CA LEU A 183 -4.07 4.09 5.03
C LEU A 183 -3.50 2.72 5.38
N ASP A 184 -2.38 2.69 6.09
CA ASP A 184 -1.75 1.45 6.55
C ASP A 184 -1.79 1.39 8.08
N THR A 185 -2.48 0.41 8.65
CA THR A 185 -2.65 0.26 10.10
C THR A 185 -1.34 0.06 10.85
N PHE A 186 -0.28 -0.46 10.22
CA PHE A 186 1.05 -0.52 10.81
C PHE A 186 1.68 0.88 10.94
N HIS A 187 1.61 1.70 9.90
CA HIS A 187 2.11 3.07 9.95
C HIS A 187 1.29 3.94 10.90
N MET A 188 -0.04 3.83 10.84
CA MET A 188 -0.97 4.52 11.74
C MET A 188 -0.72 4.18 13.21
N ASN A 189 -0.41 2.93 13.55
CA ASN A 189 -0.09 2.51 14.91
C ASN A 189 1.12 3.23 15.52
N ILE A 190 2.03 3.73 14.69
CA ILE A 190 3.22 4.48 15.12
C ILE A 190 2.93 5.97 15.23
N GLU A 191 2.08 6.50 14.35
CA GLU A 191 1.92 7.94 14.14
C GLU A 191 0.60 8.51 14.64
N ASP A 192 -0.49 7.74 14.57
CA ASP A 192 -1.83 8.24 14.88
C ASP A 192 -2.25 7.85 16.31
N VAL A 193 -2.94 8.76 16.99
CA VAL A 193 -3.39 8.57 18.37
C VAL A 193 -4.61 7.65 18.46
N ASP A 194 -5.54 7.78 17.51
CA ASP A 194 -6.77 6.99 17.43
C ASP A 194 -7.03 6.60 15.97
N LEU A 195 -6.74 5.33 15.66
CA LEU A 195 -6.87 4.80 14.30
C LEU A 195 -8.33 4.80 13.81
N ALA A 196 -9.27 4.50 14.72
CA ALA A 196 -10.68 4.46 14.37
C ALA A 196 -11.21 5.87 14.02
N GLU A 197 -10.77 6.89 14.76
CA GLU A 197 -11.11 8.28 14.45
C GLU A 197 -10.45 8.74 13.14
N CYS A 198 -9.19 8.36 12.89
CA CYS A 198 -8.53 8.63 11.62
C CYS A 198 -9.29 8.01 10.44
N PHE A 199 -9.77 6.76 10.56
CA PHE A 199 -10.63 6.17 9.52
C PHE A 199 -11.89 6.98 9.28
N ARG A 200 -12.57 7.47 10.33
CA ARG A 200 -13.79 8.30 10.17
C ARG A 200 -13.48 9.61 9.45
N ARG A 201 -12.44 10.29 9.85
CA ARG A 201 -12.08 11.59 9.27
C ARG A 201 -11.56 11.49 7.84
N CYS A 202 -10.79 10.45 7.55
CA CYS A 202 -10.20 10.24 6.25
C CYS A 202 -11.15 9.50 5.26
N ALA A 203 -12.30 8.97 5.73
CA ALA A 203 -13.19 8.14 4.91
C ALA A 203 -13.53 8.71 3.54
N PRO A 204 -13.82 10.04 3.35
CA PRO A 204 -14.16 10.59 2.03
C PRO A 204 -13.02 10.51 1.02
N TYR A 205 -11.79 10.42 1.49
CA TYR A 205 -10.58 10.39 0.67
C TYR A 205 -9.95 8.99 0.58
N THR A 206 -10.31 8.06 1.47
CA THR A 206 -9.66 6.74 1.54
C THR A 206 -10.18 5.79 0.47
N LYS A 207 -9.30 5.35 -0.42
CA LYS A 207 -9.63 4.37 -1.47
C LYS A 207 -8.97 3.02 -1.25
N HIS A 208 -7.92 2.95 -0.43
CA HIS A 208 -7.17 1.72 -0.20
C HIS A 208 -6.70 1.63 1.25
N ILE A 209 -6.61 0.42 1.78
CA ILE A 209 -6.16 0.19 3.15
C ILE A 209 -5.25 -1.03 3.20
N HIS A 210 -4.03 -0.86 3.74
CA HIS A 210 -3.20 -1.96 4.21
C HIS A 210 -3.64 -2.30 5.63
N PHE A 211 -4.16 -3.51 5.80
CA PHE A 211 -4.80 -3.94 7.04
C PHE A 211 -3.99 -5.04 7.71
N VAL A 212 -3.02 -4.65 8.52
CA VAL A 212 -2.05 -5.51 9.19
C VAL A 212 -1.93 -5.12 10.67
N ASP A 213 -1.38 -6.00 11.49
CA ASP A 213 -1.24 -5.73 12.93
C ASP A 213 -0.02 -4.84 13.23
N SER A 214 0.10 -4.40 14.48
CA SER A 214 1.13 -3.48 14.99
C SER A 214 2.59 -3.90 14.72
N ASN A 215 2.82 -5.14 14.43
CA ASN A 215 4.13 -5.73 14.13
C ASN A 215 4.30 -6.10 12.65
N ARG A 216 3.42 -5.58 11.79
CA ARG A 216 3.36 -5.85 10.35
C ARG A 216 3.14 -7.32 10.01
N LEU A 217 2.47 -8.07 10.90
CA LEU A 217 2.01 -9.45 10.67
C LEU A 217 0.50 -9.46 10.37
N ALA A 218 -0.03 -10.67 10.14
CA ALA A 218 -1.47 -10.82 9.90
C ALA A 218 -2.30 -10.29 11.07
N PRO A 219 -3.53 -9.77 10.83
CA PRO A 219 -4.43 -9.27 11.86
C PRO A 219 -4.65 -10.30 12.99
N GLY A 220 -4.51 -9.85 14.24
CA GLY A 220 -4.57 -10.70 15.44
C GLY A 220 -3.23 -11.24 15.92
N MET A 221 -2.13 -10.93 15.22
CA MET A 221 -0.77 -11.37 15.59
C MET A 221 0.01 -10.30 16.37
N GLY A 222 -0.53 -9.11 16.53
CA GLY A 222 0.04 -8.00 17.30
C GLY A 222 -0.85 -7.58 18.47
N HIS A 223 -0.90 -6.27 18.74
CA HIS A 223 -1.65 -5.74 19.87
C HIS A 223 -2.79 -4.77 19.47
N LEU A 224 -2.96 -4.49 18.17
CA LEU A 224 -4.06 -3.64 17.72
C LEU A 224 -5.41 -4.34 17.91
N ASN A 225 -6.44 -3.56 18.23
CA ASN A 225 -7.81 -4.07 18.23
C ASN A 225 -8.36 -4.16 16.79
N MET A 226 -7.82 -5.12 16.03
CA MET A 226 -8.13 -5.28 14.61
C MET A 226 -9.64 -5.50 14.36
N ALA A 227 -10.33 -6.17 15.29
CA ALA A 227 -11.78 -6.37 15.19
C ALA A 227 -12.57 -5.06 15.31
N GLU A 228 -12.14 -4.13 16.15
CA GLU A 228 -12.75 -2.79 16.25
C GLU A 228 -12.50 -1.97 15.00
N LEU A 229 -11.27 -1.98 14.50
CA LEU A 229 -10.92 -1.28 13.27
C LEU A 229 -11.73 -1.80 12.08
N TYR A 230 -11.86 -3.12 11.95
CA TYR A 230 -12.65 -3.74 10.91
C TYR A 230 -14.12 -3.32 10.99
N ARG A 231 -14.75 -3.38 12.19
CA ARG A 231 -16.13 -2.90 12.40
C ARG A 231 -16.30 -1.41 12.14
N THR A 232 -15.27 -0.60 12.39
CA THR A 232 -15.29 0.83 12.06
C THR A 232 -15.40 1.02 10.55
N LEU A 233 -14.63 0.28 9.76
CA LEU A 233 -14.70 0.33 8.30
C LEU A 233 -16.06 -0.18 7.76
N GLU A 234 -16.64 -1.21 8.38
CA GLU A 234 -17.99 -1.67 8.03
C GLU A 234 -19.05 -0.56 8.26
N LYS A 235 -18.97 0.13 9.40
CA LYS A 235 -19.88 1.25 9.72
C LYS A 235 -19.70 2.47 8.81
N LEU A 236 -18.56 2.60 8.17
CA LEU A 236 -18.26 3.65 7.20
C LEU A 236 -18.61 3.25 5.77
N ASP A 237 -19.22 2.06 5.58
CA ASP A 237 -19.52 1.48 4.27
C ASP A 237 -18.31 1.47 3.32
N TYR A 238 -17.12 1.27 3.89
CA TYR A 238 -15.90 1.19 3.09
C TYR A 238 -15.99 0.02 2.11
N SER A 239 -15.82 0.29 0.82
CA SER A 239 -16.01 -0.70 -0.25
C SER A 239 -14.71 -1.08 -0.97
N GLY A 240 -13.58 -0.41 -0.68
CA GLY A 240 -12.28 -0.68 -1.28
C GLY A 240 -11.63 -1.98 -0.81
N TYR A 241 -10.40 -2.20 -1.24
CA TYR A 241 -9.60 -3.33 -0.79
C TYR A 241 -9.04 -3.13 0.61
N LEU A 242 -9.08 -4.20 1.40
CA LEU A 242 -8.22 -4.40 2.56
C LEU A 242 -7.06 -5.31 2.13
N CYS A 243 -5.89 -4.76 1.97
CA CYS A 243 -4.71 -5.51 1.57
C CYS A 243 -3.94 -6.03 2.78
N LEU A 244 -3.54 -7.28 2.71
CA LEU A 244 -2.58 -7.87 3.64
C LEU A 244 -1.16 -7.60 3.12
N GLU A 245 -0.62 -6.40 3.38
CA GLU A 245 0.78 -6.02 3.13
C GLU A 245 1.64 -6.34 4.35
N ALA A 246 1.85 -7.62 4.61
CA ALA A 246 2.50 -8.11 5.81
C ALA A 246 3.87 -8.75 5.53
N LEU A 247 4.69 -8.84 6.57
CA LEU A 247 5.89 -9.67 6.52
C LEU A 247 5.48 -11.14 6.34
N PRO A 248 6.15 -11.88 5.43
CA PRO A 248 5.77 -13.26 5.10
C PRO A 248 6.21 -14.26 6.20
N LEU A 249 5.70 -14.11 7.41
CA LEU A 249 6.08 -14.90 8.59
C LEU A 249 4.88 -15.68 9.18
N PRO A 250 5.05 -16.96 9.54
CA PRO A 250 6.25 -17.79 9.36
C PRO A 250 6.54 -18.17 7.91
N SER A 251 5.57 -18.04 7.02
CA SER A 251 5.67 -18.09 5.56
C SER A 251 4.60 -17.20 4.93
N GLY A 252 4.75 -16.82 3.66
CA GLY A 252 3.75 -16.01 2.95
C GLY A 252 2.38 -16.68 2.92
N SER A 253 2.34 -17.97 2.58
CA SER A 253 1.11 -18.78 2.55
C SER A 253 0.44 -18.83 3.93
N GLU A 254 1.19 -19.09 4.99
CA GLU A 254 0.62 -19.16 6.35
C GLU A 254 0.13 -17.78 6.82
N CYS A 255 0.86 -16.71 6.53
CA CYS A 255 0.42 -15.35 6.83
C CYS A 255 -0.87 -15.00 6.07
N ALA A 256 -0.96 -15.34 4.78
CA ALA A 256 -2.16 -15.16 3.98
C ALA A 256 -3.35 -15.95 4.53
N ARG A 257 -3.13 -17.21 4.93
CA ARG A 257 -4.16 -18.04 5.55
C ARG A 257 -4.67 -17.45 6.87
N MET A 258 -3.77 -16.92 7.71
CA MET A 258 -4.16 -16.24 8.96
C MET A 258 -4.98 -14.98 8.69
N GLY A 259 -4.58 -14.15 7.74
CA GLY A 259 -5.34 -12.98 7.30
C GLY A 259 -6.71 -13.34 6.78
N ALA A 260 -6.79 -14.35 5.91
CA ALA A 260 -8.06 -14.87 5.38
C ALA A 260 -9.00 -15.35 6.50
N LYS A 261 -8.48 -16.07 7.48
CA LYS A 261 -9.24 -16.51 8.66
C LYS A 261 -9.79 -15.32 9.44
N PHE A 262 -8.99 -14.27 9.66
CA PHE A 262 -9.45 -13.06 10.32
C PHE A 262 -10.59 -12.41 9.51
N PHE A 263 -10.41 -12.20 8.23
CA PHE A 263 -11.43 -11.56 7.36
C PHE A 263 -12.74 -12.37 7.27
N GLY A 264 -12.68 -13.69 7.42
CA GLY A 264 -13.86 -14.55 7.45
C GLY A 264 -14.63 -14.51 8.77
N SER A 265 -13.98 -14.15 9.88
CA SER A 265 -14.57 -14.11 11.22
C SER A 265 -13.85 -13.09 12.12
N PRO A 266 -13.99 -11.77 11.86
CA PRO A 266 -13.24 -10.76 12.60
C PRO A 266 -13.48 -10.79 14.12
N GLU A 267 -14.69 -11.15 14.54
CA GLU A 267 -15.06 -11.18 15.96
C GLU A 267 -14.43 -12.35 16.74
N SER A 268 -14.20 -13.48 16.09
CA SER A 268 -13.58 -14.65 16.71
C SER A 268 -12.08 -14.45 16.98
N SER A 269 -11.49 -13.41 16.43
CA SER A 269 -10.07 -13.06 16.54
C SER A 269 -9.77 -12.15 17.75
N SER A 270 -10.77 -11.86 18.60
CA SER A 270 -10.52 -11.16 19.85
C SER A 270 -9.61 -12.01 20.75
N CYS A 271 -8.36 -11.63 20.79
CA CYS A 271 -7.29 -11.95 21.72
C CYS A 271 -7.52 -13.22 22.60
N LYS A 272 -7.50 -14.41 22.00
CA LYS A 272 -7.12 -15.62 22.73
C LYS A 272 -5.66 -15.88 22.39
N THR A 273 -4.82 -15.52 23.32
CA THR A 273 -3.39 -15.71 23.39
C THR A 273 -2.97 -17.15 23.04
N ASN A 274 -2.87 -17.44 21.75
CA ASN A 274 -1.93 -18.43 21.27
C ASN A 274 -0.84 -17.67 20.50
N LYS A 275 -0.05 -16.92 21.26
CA LYS A 275 1.15 -16.27 20.76
C LYS A 275 2.10 -17.37 20.31
N LEU A 276 2.10 -17.67 19.02
CA LEU A 276 3.30 -18.20 18.38
C LEU A 276 4.36 -17.10 18.53
N PHE A 277 5.17 -17.21 19.55
CA PHE A 277 6.32 -16.35 19.75
C PHE A 277 7.30 -16.71 18.63
N VAL A 278 7.29 -15.95 17.56
CA VAL A 278 8.34 -16.01 16.55
C VAL A 278 9.49 -15.18 17.12
N PRO A 279 10.62 -15.80 17.52
CA PRO A 279 11.73 -15.04 18.08
C PRO A 279 12.24 -14.03 17.04
N TYR A 280 12.31 -12.77 17.43
CA TYR A 280 13.07 -11.75 16.71
C TYR A 280 14.54 -12.21 16.69
N GLY A 281 15.01 -12.80 15.59
CA GLY A 281 16.39 -13.25 15.50
C GLY A 281 16.73 -14.25 14.41
N SER A 282 15.75 -14.72 13.65
CA SER A 282 15.99 -15.66 12.51
C SER A 282 15.77 -15.01 11.15
N VAL A 283 16.06 -13.71 11.06
CA VAL A 283 15.97 -12.96 9.80
C VAL A 283 17.34 -12.50 9.35
#